data_02e5bddb04fa5afaedea911a4c45f7f0
#
_entry.id   02e5bddb04fa5afaedea911a4c45f7f0
#
_cell.length_a   1.000
_cell.length_b   1.000
_cell.length_c   1.000
_cell.angle_alpha   90.00
_cell.angle_beta   90.00
_cell.angle_gamma   90.00
#
_symmetry.space_group_name_H-M   'P 1'
#
loop_
_entity.id
_entity.type
_entity.pdbx_description
1 polymer ?
#
loop_
_entity_poly.entity_id
_entity_poly.type
_entity_poly.pdbx_seq_one_letter_code
_entity_poly.pdbx_strand_id
1 'polypeptide(L)'
;QKLPQSTATWAVLGQQILMSKMFVPAELLMSLAEITAGNPSPETLSKITTQITELLEIKARMDAGDPTVTPEEKARLAVTAPYNLDAWDGYFAEREILYGTLAQLKKKVVVLAGDTHNAWASDLSSKDGVLVGVELATSSVSSPGLEKYLSIPMQQLQAFEFAFTSLIEELNYCNLNQ
;
A
#
# COMPACT_ATOMS: atom_id res chain seq x y z
N GLN A 1 18.40 -9.09 -19.68
CA GLN A 1 18.82 -8.90 -21.10
C GLN A 1 17.99 -9.71 -22.11
N LYS A 2 17.15 -10.66 -21.71
CA LYS A 2 16.32 -11.48 -22.62
C LYS A 2 14.91 -10.92 -22.85
N LEU A 3 14.36 -10.15 -21.91
CA LEU A 3 12.98 -9.61 -21.98
C LEU A 3 12.74 -8.73 -23.23
N PRO A 4 13.64 -7.81 -23.63
CA PRO A 4 13.44 -7.00 -24.83
C PRO A 4 13.38 -7.81 -26.13
N GLN A 5 14.01 -8.98 -26.17
CA GLN A 5 14.05 -9.85 -27.35
C GLN A 5 12.88 -10.84 -27.45
N SER A 6 12.08 -10.93 -26.37
CA SER A 6 10.90 -11.79 -26.33
C SER A 6 9.79 -11.26 -27.22
N THR A 7 9.10 -12.13 -27.94
CA THR A 7 7.88 -11.79 -28.70
C THR A 7 6.60 -11.89 -27.89
N ALA A 8 6.69 -12.29 -26.63
CA ALA A 8 5.53 -12.40 -25.73
C ALA A 8 4.90 -11.02 -25.47
N THR A 9 3.58 -10.96 -25.45
CA THR A 9 2.80 -9.76 -25.10
C THR A 9 2.91 -9.41 -23.63
N TRP A 10 3.02 -10.41 -22.78
CA TRP A 10 3.08 -10.27 -21.32
C TRP A 10 4.51 -10.44 -20.81
N ALA A 11 4.88 -9.64 -19.82
CA ALA A 11 6.07 -9.82 -19.01
C ALA A 11 5.63 -10.07 -17.57
N VAL A 12 5.87 -11.28 -17.08
CA VAL A 12 5.55 -11.65 -15.69
C VAL A 12 6.85 -11.69 -14.90
N LEU A 13 6.91 -10.90 -13.83
CA LEU A 13 8.03 -10.86 -12.90
C LEU A 13 7.61 -11.50 -11.58
N GLY A 14 8.21 -12.65 -11.25
CA GLY A 14 8.10 -13.22 -9.90
C GLY A 14 9.19 -12.64 -9.02
N GLN A 15 8.81 -12.13 -7.88
CA GLN A 15 9.73 -11.59 -6.89
C GLN A 15 9.22 -11.82 -5.47
N GLN A 16 10.06 -11.54 -4.47
CA GLN A 16 9.78 -11.87 -3.09
C GLN A 16 8.84 -10.86 -2.44
N ILE A 17 9.05 -9.55 -2.63
CA ILE A 17 8.51 -8.49 -1.80
C ILE A 17 7.77 -7.43 -2.64
N LEU A 18 6.88 -6.64 -2.02
CA LEU A 18 6.10 -5.61 -2.69
C LEU A 18 6.94 -4.58 -3.43
N MET A 19 6.58 -4.31 -4.68
CA MET A 19 7.19 -3.31 -5.54
C MET A 19 6.37 -2.02 -5.63
N SER A 20 5.07 -2.10 -5.41
CA SER A 20 4.18 -0.94 -5.37
C SER A 20 4.56 0.05 -4.27
N LYS A 21 4.16 1.31 -4.44
CA LYS A 21 4.35 2.35 -3.44
C LYS A 21 3.29 2.22 -2.36
N MET A 22 3.72 1.82 -1.17
CA MET A 22 2.86 1.62 0.00
C MET A 22 3.10 2.75 1.00
N PHE A 23 2.72 3.97 0.60
CA PHE A 23 2.84 5.16 1.45
C PHE A 23 1.54 5.38 2.22
N VAL A 24 1.67 5.43 3.54
CA VAL A 24 0.57 5.60 4.48
C VAL A 24 0.68 6.97 5.15
N PRO A 25 -0.42 7.66 5.48
CA PRO A 25 -0.35 8.86 6.30
C PRO A 25 0.51 8.65 7.54
N ALA A 26 1.50 9.52 7.77
CA ALA A 26 2.54 9.30 8.76
C ALA A 26 1.99 9.16 10.19
N GLU A 27 0.93 9.90 10.53
CA GLU A 27 0.27 9.80 11.83
C GLU A 27 -0.37 8.42 12.06
N LEU A 28 -0.95 7.83 11.02
CA LEU A 28 -1.53 6.49 11.08
C LEU A 28 -0.43 5.44 11.24
N LEU A 29 0.66 5.57 10.47
CA LEU A 29 1.79 4.65 10.57
C LEU A 29 2.43 4.67 11.96
N MET A 30 2.58 5.84 12.59
CA MET A 30 3.08 5.94 13.97
C MET A 30 2.17 5.22 14.96
N SER A 31 0.86 5.38 14.83
CA SER A 31 -0.10 4.70 15.71
C SER A 31 -0.13 3.19 15.49
N LEU A 32 0.05 2.72 14.26
CA LEU A 32 0.20 1.29 13.96
C LEU A 32 1.50 0.73 14.55
N ALA A 33 2.59 1.51 14.53
CA ALA A 33 3.85 1.11 15.17
C ALA A 33 3.75 1.00 16.69
N GLU A 34 2.93 1.82 17.36
CA GLU A 34 2.64 1.70 18.79
C GLU A 34 2.01 0.33 19.13
N ILE A 35 1.12 -0.18 18.27
CA ILE A 35 0.52 -1.51 18.45
C ILE A 35 1.57 -2.62 18.32
N THR A 36 2.40 -2.55 17.30
CA THR A 36 3.40 -3.60 17.03
C THR A 36 4.54 -3.64 18.05
N ALA A 37 4.79 -2.52 18.74
CA ALA A 37 5.79 -2.43 19.80
C ALA A 37 5.33 -2.97 21.15
N GLY A 38 4.03 -3.25 21.34
CA GLY A 38 3.46 -3.76 22.60
C GLY A 38 2.11 -4.43 22.38
N ASN A 39 1.48 -4.90 23.48
CA ASN A 39 0.12 -5.40 23.39
C ASN A 39 -0.85 -4.21 23.15
N PRO A 40 -1.64 -4.23 22.07
CA PRO A 40 -2.57 -3.15 21.80
C PRO A 40 -3.62 -3.05 22.92
N SER A 41 -3.74 -1.87 23.51
CA SER A 41 -4.84 -1.61 24.44
C SER A 41 -6.13 -1.25 23.68
N PRO A 42 -7.31 -1.44 24.28
CA PRO A 42 -8.56 -0.97 23.67
C PRO A 42 -8.54 0.52 23.31
N GLU A 43 -7.83 1.33 24.11
CA GLU A 43 -7.66 2.77 23.87
C GLU A 43 -6.84 3.03 22.61
N THR A 44 -5.75 2.28 22.40
CA THR A 44 -4.91 2.40 21.20
C THR A 44 -5.69 2.04 19.94
N LEU A 45 -6.46 0.94 19.96
CA LEU A 45 -7.33 0.55 18.85
C LEU A 45 -8.40 1.59 18.57
N SER A 46 -9.02 2.16 19.62
CA SER A 46 -10.01 3.23 19.49
C SER A 46 -9.40 4.48 18.86
N LYS A 47 -8.19 4.88 19.29
CA LYS A 47 -7.44 6.01 18.70
C LYS A 47 -7.22 5.81 17.21
N ILE A 48 -6.75 4.64 16.79
CA ILE A 48 -6.51 4.35 15.38
C ILE A 48 -7.80 4.37 14.56
N THR A 49 -8.86 3.78 15.08
CA THR A 49 -10.17 3.80 14.41
C THR A 49 -10.67 5.24 14.22
N THR A 50 -10.49 6.09 15.22
CA THR A 50 -10.82 7.52 15.11
C THR A 50 -9.97 8.22 14.06
N GLN A 51 -8.65 8.03 14.07
CA GLN A 51 -7.74 8.60 13.07
C GLN A 51 -8.10 8.16 11.65
N ILE A 52 -8.39 6.87 11.45
CA ILE A 52 -8.83 6.35 10.15
C ILE A 52 -10.10 7.07 9.69
N THR A 53 -11.09 7.19 10.56
CA THR A 53 -12.36 7.84 10.23
C THR A 53 -12.14 9.30 9.81
N GLU A 54 -11.37 10.05 10.60
CA GLU A 54 -11.05 11.45 10.29
C GLU A 54 -10.29 11.58 8.95
N LEU A 55 -9.29 10.75 8.70
CA LEU A 55 -8.53 10.79 7.45
C LEU A 55 -9.40 10.47 6.23
N LEU A 56 -10.30 9.50 6.34
CA LEU A 56 -11.26 9.17 5.29
C LEU A 56 -12.26 10.30 5.03
N GLU A 57 -12.75 10.96 6.09
CA GLU A 57 -13.63 12.13 5.96
C GLU A 57 -12.91 13.30 5.27
N ILE A 58 -11.68 13.59 5.68
CA ILE A 58 -10.86 14.64 5.03
C ILE A 58 -10.66 14.30 3.55
N LYS A 59 -10.28 13.05 3.24
CA LYS A 59 -10.09 12.62 1.86
C LYS A 59 -11.37 12.75 1.04
N ALA A 60 -12.51 12.30 1.54
CA ALA A 60 -13.78 12.39 0.85
C ALA A 60 -14.17 13.85 0.54
N ARG A 61 -13.94 14.77 1.48
CA ARG A 61 -14.16 16.21 1.29
C ARG A 61 -13.19 16.79 0.26
N MET A 62 -11.92 16.39 0.28
CA MET A 62 -10.95 16.82 -0.73
C MET A 62 -11.33 16.33 -2.13
N ASP A 63 -11.71 15.06 -2.27
CA ASP A 63 -12.10 14.46 -3.54
C ASP A 63 -13.40 15.10 -4.11
N ALA A 64 -14.30 15.56 -3.22
CA ALA A 64 -15.49 16.33 -3.58
C ALA A 64 -15.19 17.81 -3.91
N GLY A 65 -13.96 18.27 -3.77
CA GLY A 65 -13.57 19.66 -4.00
C GLY A 65 -14.11 20.64 -2.97
N ASP A 66 -14.35 20.17 -1.73
CA ASP A 66 -14.89 21.02 -0.64
C ASP A 66 -13.89 22.14 -0.28
N PRO A 67 -14.26 23.42 -0.46
CA PRO A 67 -13.38 24.54 -0.17
C PRO A 67 -13.15 24.76 1.32
N THR A 68 -13.87 24.08 2.19
CA THR A 68 -13.72 24.21 3.66
C THR A 68 -12.62 23.33 4.24
N VAL A 69 -12.01 22.45 3.42
CA VAL A 69 -10.86 21.64 3.86
C VAL A 69 -9.65 22.53 4.13
N THR A 70 -9.19 22.54 5.39
CA THR A 70 -8.12 23.42 5.83
C THR A 70 -6.74 22.97 5.36
N PRO A 71 -5.72 23.86 5.34
CA PRO A 71 -4.33 23.46 5.05
C PRO A 71 -3.81 22.38 6.00
N GLU A 72 -4.19 22.42 7.27
CA GLU A 72 -3.80 21.46 8.30
C GLU A 72 -4.40 20.08 8.02
N GLU A 73 -5.67 20.01 7.64
CA GLU A 73 -6.34 18.77 7.23
C GLU A 73 -5.65 18.17 5.98
N LYS A 74 -5.34 19.00 4.99
CA LYS A 74 -4.60 18.55 3.78
C LYS A 74 -3.22 18.00 4.13
N ALA A 75 -2.51 18.63 5.07
CA ALA A 75 -1.20 18.19 5.51
C ALA A 75 -1.24 16.79 6.17
N ARG A 76 -2.31 16.45 6.88
CA ARG A 76 -2.47 15.10 7.49
C ARG A 76 -2.47 13.98 6.45
N LEU A 77 -3.02 14.21 5.26
CA LEU A 77 -2.99 13.24 4.15
C LEU A 77 -1.71 13.33 3.32
N ALA A 78 -1.15 14.54 3.15
CA ALA A 78 0.01 14.76 2.30
C ALA A 78 1.33 14.30 2.94
N VAL A 79 1.43 14.32 4.28
CA VAL A 79 2.61 13.82 4.99
C VAL A 79 2.50 12.32 5.13
N THR A 80 3.14 11.59 4.24
CA THR A 80 3.14 10.13 4.20
C THR A 80 4.52 9.54 4.52
N ALA A 81 4.53 8.28 4.91
CA ALA A 81 5.75 7.51 5.12
C ALA A 81 5.59 6.09 4.55
N PRO A 82 6.67 5.44 4.14
CA PRO A 82 6.61 4.09 3.61
C PRO A 82 6.18 3.10 4.70
N TYR A 83 5.24 2.23 4.34
CA TYR A 83 4.75 1.17 5.23
C TYR A 83 5.85 0.17 5.61
N ASN A 84 6.71 -0.19 4.66
CA ASN A 84 7.77 -1.17 4.87
C ASN A 84 9.03 -0.80 4.09
N LEU A 85 10.11 -0.45 4.81
CA LEU A 85 11.41 -0.13 4.21
C LEU A 85 12.20 -1.35 3.75
N ASP A 86 11.78 -2.56 4.13
CA ASP A 86 12.35 -3.80 3.59
C ASP A 86 11.74 -4.18 2.22
N ALA A 87 10.63 -3.53 1.84
CA ALA A 87 10.07 -3.56 0.50
C ALA A 87 10.81 -2.58 -0.44
N TRP A 88 10.36 -2.49 -1.70
CA TRP A 88 10.96 -1.61 -2.70
C TRP A 88 10.84 -0.11 -2.37
N ASP A 89 10.02 0.26 -1.40
CA ASP A 89 10.00 1.63 -0.88
C ASP A 89 11.30 2.03 -0.19
N GLY A 90 12.04 1.07 0.37
CA GLY A 90 13.40 1.30 0.88
C GLY A 90 14.48 1.39 -0.21
N TYR A 91 14.16 1.01 -1.44
CA TYR A 91 15.08 0.95 -2.59
C TYR A 91 14.55 1.77 -3.77
N PHE A 92 14.10 2.98 -3.46
CA PHE A 92 13.43 3.86 -4.40
C PHE A 92 14.20 4.08 -5.71
N ALA A 93 15.51 4.33 -5.64
CA ALA A 93 16.32 4.60 -6.83
C ALA A 93 16.36 3.39 -7.77
N GLU A 94 16.54 2.21 -7.24
CA GLU A 94 16.56 0.95 -7.97
C GLU A 94 15.19 0.60 -8.57
N ARG A 95 14.12 0.86 -7.81
CA ARG A 95 12.75 0.71 -8.30
C ARG A 95 12.49 1.58 -9.53
N GLU A 96 12.86 2.86 -9.49
CA GLU A 96 12.66 3.76 -10.61
C GLU A 96 13.49 3.38 -11.85
N ILE A 97 14.72 2.87 -11.67
CA ILE A 97 15.52 2.32 -12.77
C ILE A 97 14.82 1.12 -13.40
N LEU A 98 14.29 0.22 -12.58
CA LEU A 98 13.55 -0.95 -13.06
C LEU A 98 12.27 -0.54 -13.77
N TYR A 99 11.48 0.37 -13.22
CA TYR A 99 10.26 0.89 -13.83
C TYR A 99 10.54 1.56 -15.18
N GLY A 100 11.58 2.38 -15.27
CA GLY A 100 12.01 2.95 -16.56
C GLY A 100 12.38 1.90 -17.59
N THR A 101 13.01 0.80 -17.16
CA THR A 101 13.34 -0.31 -18.03
C THR A 101 12.07 -1.06 -18.49
N LEU A 102 11.14 -1.34 -17.58
CA LEU A 102 9.89 -2.04 -17.86
C LEU A 102 8.99 -1.24 -18.82
N ALA A 103 8.88 0.06 -18.60
CA ALA A 103 8.10 0.96 -19.46
C ALA A 103 8.59 0.94 -20.94
N GLN A 104 9.92 0.79 -21.15
CA GLN A 104 10.50 0.71 -22.49
C GLN A 104 10.17 -0.61 -23.22
N LEU A 105 9.79 -1.66 -22.51
CA LEU A 105 9.51 -2.97 -23.13
C LEU A 105 8.26 -2.97 -23.99
N LYS A 106 7.34 -2.02 -23.83
CA LYS A 106 6.02 -1.98 -24.50
C LYS A 106 5.22 -3.28 -24.34
N LYS A 107 5.35 -3.91 -23.17
CA LYS A 107 4.67 -5.14 -22.78
C LYS A 107 3.66 -4.88 -21.68
N LYS A 108 2.69 -5.78 -21.54
CA LYS A 108 1.82 -5.81 -20.35
C LYS A 108 2.61 -6.43 -19.20
N VAL A 109 2.94 -5.64 -18.21
CA VAL A 109 3.75 -6.07 -17.06
C VAL A 109 2.86 -6.52 -15.92
N VAL A 110 3.12 -7.70 -15.39
CA VAL A 110 2.50 -8.22 -14.16
C VAL A 110 3.61 -8.62 -13.20
N VAL A 111 3.56 -8.10 -12.00
CA VAL A 111 4.45 -8.49 -10.91
C VAL A 111 3.68 -9.42 -9.97
N LEU A 112 4.29 -10.54 -9.61
CA LEU A 112 3.78 -11.46 -8.60
C LEU A 112 4.70 -11.42 -7.40
N ALA A 113 4.13 -11.04 -6.25
CA ALA A 113 4.87 -10.86 -5.01
C ALA A 113 4.24 -11.64 -3.84
N GLY A 114 4.87 -11.61 -2.68
CA GLY A 114 4.42 -12.24 -1.45
C GLY A 114 4.96 -11.50 -0.24
N ASP A 115 5.50 -12.25 0.72
CA ASP A 115 6.21 -11.81 1.93
C ASP A 115 5.34 -11.16 3.01
N THR A 116 4.45 -10.25 2.64
CA THR A 116 3.63 -9.48 3.60
C THR A 116 2.49 -10.27 4.24
N HIS A 117 2.29 -11.52 3.81
CA HIS A 117 1.29 -12.46 4.32
C HIS A 117 -0.17 -12.04 4.12
N ASN A 118 -0.41 -10.94 3.44
CA ASN A 118 -1.74 -10.45 3.06
C ASN A 118 -1.86 -10.37 1.55
N ALA A 119 -3.08 -10.33 1.03
CA ALA A 119 -3.29 -10.18 -0.41
C ALA A 119 -3.45 -8.70 -0.78
N TRP A 120 -2.70 -8.27 -1.80
CA TRP A 120 -2.70 -6.90 -2.31
C TRP A 120 -2.78 -6.90 -3.82
N ALA A 121 -3.49 -5.93 -4.39
CA ALA A 121 -3.41 -5.64 -5.82
C ALA A 121 -3.21 -4.13 -6.03
N SER A 122 -2.17 -3.78 -6.77
CA SER A 122 -1.72 -2.40 -6.93
C SER A 122 -1.42 -2.08 -8.39
N ASP A 123 -1.62 -0.83 -8.77
CA ASP A 123 -1.02 -0.27 -9.96
C ASP A 123 0.43 0.10 -9.70
N LEU A 124 1.31 -0.14 -10.67
CA LEU A 124 2.71 0.23 -10.57
C LEU A 124 2.98 1.45 -11.43
N SER A 125 3.23 2.58 -10.79
CA SER A 125 3.50 3.85 -11.47
C SER A 125 4.89 4.38 -11.14
N SER A 126 5.60 4.91 -12.15
CA SER A 126 6.87 5.60 -11.93
C SER A 126 6.65 6.89 -11.11
N LYS A 127 7.73 7.50 -10.65
CA LYS A 127 7.69 8.82 -9.98
C LYS A 127 7.06 9.92 -10.85
N ASP A 128 7.07 9.76 -12.16
CA ASP A 128 6.50 10.71 -13.12
C ASP A 128 5.05 10.35 -13.49
N GLY A 129 4.41 9.43 -12.76
CA GLY A 129 3.02 9.01 -12.94
C GLY A 129 2.78 8.11 -14.16
N VAL A 130 3.82 7.54 -14.77
CA VAL A 130 3.67 6.62 -15.89
C VAL A 130 3.32 5.23 -15.38
N LEU A 131 2.16 4.73 -15.77
CA LEU A 131 1.74 3.35 -15.46
C LEU A 131 2.68 2.35 -16.14
N VAL A 132 3.33 1.51 -15.35
CA VAL A 132 4.30 0.51 -15.79
C VAL A 132 3.66 -0.87 -15.87
N GLY A 133 2.76 -1.20 -14.97
CA GLY A 133 2.12 -2.51 -14.88
C GLY A 133 1.24 -2.63 -13.66
N VAL A 134 0.96 -3.87 -13.26
CA VAL A 134 0.19 -4.19 -12.06
C VAL A 134 0.98 -5.17 -11.19
N GLU A 135 0.76 -5.09 -9.89
CA GLU A 135 1.28 -6.06 -8.92
C GLU A 135 0.14 -6.81 -8.24
N LEU A 136 0.33 -8.11 -8.09
CA LEU A 136 -0.53 -8.98 -7.33
C LEU A 136 0.32 -9.69 -6.28
N ALA A 137 0.09 -9.38 -5.02
CA ALA A 137 0.74 -10.06 -3.91
C ALA A 137 -0.26 -11.03 -3.26
N THR A 138 0.24 -12.20 -2.91
CA THR A 138 -0.58 -13.25 -2.32
C THR A 138 -0.39 -13.31 -0.82
N SER A 139 -1.45 -13.72 -0.12
CA SER A 139 -1.36 -14.10 1.28
C SER A 139 -0.48 -15.35 1.46
N SER A 140 -0.01 -15.55 2.69
CA SER A 140 0.73 -16.76 3.08
C SER A 140 -0.21 -17.98 3.15
N VAL A 141 0.36 -19.17 3.08
CA VAL A 141 -0.37 -20.44 3.28
C VAL A 141 -0.49 -20.79 4.77
N SER A 142 0.44 -20.31 5.61
CA SER A 142 0.55 -20.77 7.01
C SER A 142 0.97 -19.68 7.99
N SER A 143 1.54 -18.58 7.53
CA SER A 143 1.97 -17.51 8.42
C SER A 143 0.84 -16.50 8.64
N PRO A 144 0.64 -15.97 9.85
CA PRO A 144 -0.39 -14.98 10.11
C PRO A 144 -0.12 -13.70 9.34
N GLY A 145 -1.18 -13.01 8.97
CA GLY A 145 -1.14 -11.71 8.31
C GLY A 145 -1.16 -10.53 9.29
N LEU A 146 -1.28 -9.33 8.74
CA LEU A 146 -1.28 -8.07 9.49
C LEU A 146 -2.39 -8.02 10.55
N GLU A 147 -3.53 -8.65 10.29
CA GLU A 147 -4.68 -8.73 11.21
C GLU A 147 -4.30 -9.33 12.57
N LYS A 148 -3.38 -10.30 12.58
CA LYS A 148 -2.87 -10.92 13.82
C LYS A 148 -1.89 -10.01 14.54
N TYR A 149 -0.97 -9.40 13.81
CA TYR A 149 0.03 -8.50 14.40
C TYR A 149 -0.61 -7.25 15.00
N LEU A 150 -1.64 -6.71 14.37
CA LEU A 150 -2.39 -5.56 14.86
C LEU A 150 -3.54 -5.95 15.80
N SER A 151 -3.79 -7.25 16.02
CA SER A 151 -4.92 -7.74 16.81
C SER A 151 -6.26 -7.15 16.36
N ILE A 152 -6.46 -6.98 15.05
CA ILE A 152 -7.68 -6.39 14.49
C ILE A 152 -8.84 -7.37 14.68
N PRO A 153 -9.93 -6.97 15.33
CA PRO A 153 -11.12 -7.80 15.42
C PRO A 153 -11.71 -8.07 14.02
N MET A 154 -12.15 -9.29 13.78
CA MET A 154 -12.74 -9.70 12.50
C MET A 154 -13.82 -8.74 11.97
N GLN A 155 -14.64 -8.19 12.88
CA GLN A 155 -15.70 -7.23 12.53
C GLN A 155 -15.17 -5.89 12.00
N GLN A 156 -13.91 -5.58 12.25
CA GLN A 156 -13.26 -4.33 11.84
C GLN A 156 -12.37 -4.52 10.59
N LEU A 157 -12.06 -5.74 10.17
CA LEU A 157 -11.16 -6.00 9.05
C LEU A 157 -11.56 -5.25 7.78
N GLN A 158 -12.83 -5.30 7.40
CA GLN A 158 -13.32 -4.63 6.19
C GLN A 158 -13.13 -3.10 6.25
N ALA A 159 -13.28 -2.51 7.43
CA ALA A 159 -13.06 -1.07 7.62
C ALA A 159 -11.57 -0.71 7.45
N PHE A 160 -10.65 -1.54 7.96
CA PHE A 160 -9.22 -1.38 7.74
C PHE A 160 -8.82 -1.59 6.27
N GLU A 161 -9.35 -2.63 5.62
CA GLU A 161 -9.12 -2.89 4.19
C GLU A 161 -9.59 -1.72 3.31
N PHE A 162 -10.77 -1.19 3.61
CA PHE A 162 -11.29 0.00 2.95
C PHE A 162 -10.41 1.24 3.21
N ALA A 163 -9.93 1.41 4.43
CA ALA A 163 -9.03 2.52 4.78
C ALA A 163 -7.72 2.44 3.99
N PHE A 164 -7.09 1.27 3.94
CA PHE A 164 -5.86 1.08 3.18
C PHE A 164 -6.06 1.37 1.68
N THR A 165 -7.10 0.80 1.07
CA THR A 165 -7.39 1.04 -0.35
C THR A 165 -7.78 2.49 -0.66
N SER A 166 -8.31 3.22 0.31
CA SER A 166 -8.69 4.63 0.14
C SER A 166 -7.52 5.59 0.36
N LEU A 167 -6.58 5.25 1.26
CA LEU A 167 -5.49 6.14 1.69
C LEU A 167 -4.15 5.87 0.99
N ILE A 168 -3.96 4.69 0.41
CA ILE A 168 -2.75 4.31 -0.33
C ILE A 168 -3.02 4.43 -1.83
N GLU A 169 -2.36 5.37 -2.49
CA GLU A 169 -2.68 5.80 -3.85
C GLU A 169 -2.62 4.68 -4.90
N GLU A 170 -1.62 3.80 -4.84
CA GLU A 170 -1.44 2.72 -5.82
C GLU A 170 -2.24 1.46 -5.49
N LEU A 171 -2.88 1.38 -4.31
CA LEU A 171 -3.54 0.18 -3.83
C LEU A 171 -5.01 0.11 -4.25
N ASN A 172 -5.36 -0.88 -5.07
CA ASN A 172 -6.72 -1.09 -5.58
C ASN A 172 -7.50 -2.16 -4.81
N TYR A 173 -6.78 -3.08 -4.15
CA TYR A 173 -7.39 -4.18 -3.40
C TYR A 173 -6.51 -4.59 -2.23
N CYS A 174 -7.16 -4.88 -1.13
CA CYS A 174 -6.53 -5.38 0.08
C CYS A 174 -7.40 -6.46 0.72
N ASN A 175 -6.79 -7.55 1.15
CA ASN A 175 -7.43 -8.53 2.01
C ASN A 175 -6.46 -8.86 3.16
N LEU A 176 -6.85 -8.50 4.37
CA LEU A 176 -6.06 -8.70 5.59
C LEU A 176 -6.36 -10.03 6.27
N ASN A 177 -7.44 -10.71 5.88
CA ASN A 177 -7.81 -12.01 6.43
C ASN A 177 -7.03 -13.12 5.72
N GLN A 178 -6.48 -14.03 6.51
CA GLN A 178 -5.88 -15.27 6.06
C GLN A 178 -6.78 -16.47 6.31
#